data_df6a469629bc4bdfbc89a5e674d95485
#
_entry.id   df6a469629bc4bdfbc89a5e674d95485
#
_cell.length_a   1.000
_cell.length_b   1.000
_cell.length_c   1.000
_cell.angle_alpha   90.00
_cell.angle_beta   90.00
_cell.angle_gamma   90.00
#
_symmetry.space_group_name_H-M   'P 1'
#
loop_
_entity.id
_entity.type
_entity.pdbx_description
1 polymer ?
#
loop_
_entity_poly.entity_id
_entity_poly.type
_entity_poly.pdbx_seq_one_letter_code
_entity_poly.pdbx_strand_id
1 'polypeptide(L)' 'MTKEELALKIAREVYKGKGKLESFHAFQCISSYFADLSMDDLEGIAGQYGINV' A
#
# COMPACT_ATOMS: atom_id res chain seq x y z
N MET A 1 10.55 -9.79 0.51
CA MET A 1 9.38 -9.14 -0.10
C MET A 1 9.85 -8.09 -1.08
N THR A 2 9.29 -8.08 -2.27
CA THR A 2 9.68 -7.08 -3.26
C THR A 2 8.98 -5.76 -2.96
N LYS A 3 9.48 -4.71 -3.59
CA LYS A 3 8.90 -3.38 -3.43
C LYS A 3 7.44 -3.36 -3.89
N GLU A 4 7.15 -4.02 -5.00
CA GLU A 4 5.79 -4.09 -5.50
C GLU A 4 4.87 -4.83 -4.55
N GLU A 5 5.35 -5.91 -3.97
CA GLU A 5 4.56 -6.67 -3.01
C GLU A 5 4.25 -5.84 -1.78
N LEU A 6 5.24 -5.11 -1.29
CA LEU A 6 5.04 -4.27 -0.12
C LEU A 6 4.08 -3.14 -0.43
N ALA A 7 4.24 -2.50 -1.59
CA ALA A 7 3.33 -1.43 -1.99
C ALA A 7 1.90 -1.94 -2.08
N LEU A 8 1.71 -3.14 -2.61
CA LEU A 8 0.40 -3.72 -2.73
C LEU A 8 -0.22 -4.01 -1.36
N LYS A 9 0.57 -4.52 -0.44
CA LYS A 9 0.08 -4.78 0.90
C LYS A 9 -0.35 -3.50 1.60
N ILE A 10 0.46 -2.46 1.47
CA ILE A 10 0.12 -1.17 2.07
C ILE A 10 -1.16 -0.62 1.46
N ALA A 11 -1.28 -0.70 0.14
CA ALA A 11 -2.47 -0.20 -0.53
C ALA A 11 -3.73 -0.92 -0.04
N ARG A 12 -3.63 -2.22 0.16
CA ARG A 12 -4.76 -3.00 0.65
C ARG A 12 -5.16 -2.57 2.06
N GLU A 13 -4.18 -2.32 2.92
CA GLU A 13 -4.48 -1.90 4.28
C GLU A 13 -5.12 -0.52 4.31
N VAL A 14 -4.61 0.40 3.50
CA VAL A 14 -5.17 1.73 3.41
C VAL A 14 -6.62 1.68 2.93
N TYR A 15 -6.85 0.93 1.88
CA TYR A 15 -8.17 0.84 1.28
C TYR A 15 -9.17 0.13 2.19
N LYS A 16 -8.69 -0.90 2.87
CA LYS A 16 -9.50 -1.64 3.81
C LYS A 16 -10.01 -0.74 4.93
N GLY A 17 -9.17 0.19 5.38
CA GLY A 17 -9.54 1.11 6.43
C GLY A 17 -10.61 2.10 6.01
N LYS A 18 -10.88 2.22 4.73
CA LYS A 18 -11.92 3.11 4.22
C LYS A 18 -13.24 2.41 4.00
N GLY A 19 -13.31 1.13 4.33
CA GLY A 19 -14.52 0.38 4.20
C GLY A 19 -14.49 -0.50 2.98
N LYS A 20 -15.28 -0.21 1.98
CA LYS A 20 -15.34 -1.06 0.80
C LYS A 20 -14.66 -0.40 -0.39
N LEU A 21 -14.19 -1.23 -1.28
CA LEU A 21 -13.59 -0.78 -2.51
C LEU A 21 -14.65 -0.25 -3.45
N GLU A 22 -14.58 1.04 -3.71
CA GLU A 22 -15.52 1.65 -4.63
C GLU A 22 -15.15 1.33 -6.06
N SER A 23 -13.85 1.22 -6.32
CA SER A 23 -13.39 1.15 -7.69
C SER A 23 -12.02 0.52 -7.73
N PHE A 24 -11.87 -0.45 -8.63
CA PHE A 24 -10.58 -1.06 -8.88
C PHE A 24 -9.59 -0.02 -9.40
N HIS A 25 -10.09 0.95 -10.13
CA HIS A 25 -9.27 2.02 -10.65
C HIS A 25 -8.62 2.84 -9.52
N ALA A 26 -9.41 3.15 -8.50
CA ALA A 26 -8.87 3.89 -7.35
C ALA A 26 -7.79 3.07 -6.64
N PHE A 27 -8.01 1.77 -6.51
CA PHE A 27 -7.02 0.89 -5.90
C PHE A 27 -5.73 0.89 -6.71
N GLN A 28 -5.84 0.86 -8.04
CA GLN A 28 -4.66 0.92 -8.89
C GLN A 28 -3.88 2.21 -8.73
N CYS A 29 -4.59 3.33 -8.60
CA CYS A 29 -3.93 4.62 -8.39
C CYS A 29 -3.15 4.62 -7.08
N ILE A 30 -3.74 4.09 -6.03
CA ILE A 30 -3.09 4.02 -4.73
C ILE A 30 -1.86 3.11 -4.80
N SER A 31 -2.01 1.96 -5.44
CA SER A 31 -0.89 1.03 -5.60
C SER A 31 0.26 1.67 -6.36
N SER A 32 -0.06 2.38 -7.44
CA SER A 32 0.95 3.05 -8.24
C SER A 32 1.69 4.11 -7.43
N TYR A 33 0.94 4.85 -6.62
CA TYR A 33 1.55 5.87 -5.77
C TYR A 33 2.58 5.25 -4.84
N PHE A 34 2.21 4.17 -4.17
CA PHE A 34 3.14 3.53 -3.25
C PHE A 34 4.30 2.88 -3.98
N ALA A 35 4.08 2.37 -5.18
CA ALA A 35 5.14 1.75 -5.96
C ALA A 35 6.22 2.75 -6.36
N ASP A 36 5.90 4.03 -6.41
CA ASP A 36 6.85 5.08 -6.75
C ASP A 36 7.71 5.50 -5.56
N LEU A 37 7.34 5.11 -4.36
CA LEU A 37 8.10 5.46 -3.17
C LEU A 37 9.34 4.59 -3.04
N SER A 38 10.32 5.08 -2.29
CA SER A 38 11.50 4.28 -2.00
C SER A 38 11.14 3.16 -1.03
N MET A 39 11.99 2.14 -0.99
CA MET A 39 11.77 1.03 -0.07
C MET A 39 11.75 1.49 1.38
N ASP A 40 12.62 2.43 1.71
CA ASP A 40 12.66 2.99 3.08
C ASP A 40 11.34 3.65 3.44
N ASP A 41 10.77 4.41 2.52
CA ASP A 41 9.49 5.06 2.76
C ASP A 41 8.39 4.05 2.94
N LEU A 42 8.40 3.01 2.11
CA LEU A 42 7.39 1.96 2.21
C LEU A 42 7.48 1.22 3.53
N GLU A 43 8.69 0.94 4.00
CA GLU A 43 8.88 0.26 5.27
C GLU A 43 8.37 1.11 6.43
N GLY A 44 8.60 2.41 6.35
CA GLY A 44 8.10 3.32 7.37
C GLY A 44 6.59 3.33 7.43
N ILE A 45 5.96 3.39 6.25
CA ILE A 45 4.50 3.37 6.18
C ILE A 45 3.96 2.03 6.65
N ALA A 46 4.60 0.94 6.23
CA ALA A 46 4.18 -0.39 6.65
C ALA A 46 4.19 -0.52 8.16
N GLY A 47 5.19 0.06 8.80
CA GLY A 47 5.27 0.04 10.25
C GLY A 47 4.09 0.74 10.90
N GLN A 48 3.63 1.84 10.30
CA GLN A 48 2.49 2.57 10.81
C GLN A 48 1.21 1.76 10.73
N TYR A 49 1.11 0.87 9.76
CA TYR A 49 -0.07 0.04 9.59
C TYR A 49 0.09 -1.34 10.23
N GLY A 50 1.22 -1.58 10.89
CA GLY A 50 1.44 -2.86 11.54
C GLY A 50 1.73 -4.00 10.57
N ILE A 51 2.22 -3.69 9.40
CA ILE A 51 2.54 -4.68 8.38
C ILE A 51 3.96 -5.18 8.61
N ASN A 52 4.12 -6.49 8.67
CA ASN A 52 5.43 -7.10 8.79
C ASN A 52 6.12 -7.10 7.43
N VAL A 53 7.35 -6.67 7.43
CA VAL A 53 8.13 -6.60 6.19
C VAL A 53 9.13 -7.73 6.13
#